data_a723d72c06d32770b4740e3cc505fe9e
#
_entry.id   a723d72c06d32770b4740e3cc505fe9e
#
_cell.length_a   1.000
_cell.length_b   1.000
_cell.length_c   1.000
_cell.angle_alpha   90.00
_cell.angle_beta   90.00
_cell.angle_gamma   90.00
#
_symmetry.space_group_name_H-M   'P 1'
#
loop_
_entity.id
_entity.type
_entity.pdbx_description
1 polymer ?
#
loop_
_entity_poly.entity_id
_entity_poly.type
_entity_poly.pdbx_seq_one_letter_code
_entity_poly.pdbx_strand_id
1 'polypeptide(L)'
;MTDKRQRLRDIIAEKSLLSGNFTLASGKASGYFFDMKKTMFDPEGASLVGELLCDLLEDDTETKAVGGLEMGAVPIALAIAMKSNDRGRRLDAFFVRKEVKDHGTAKLIDGNFAPGSKVIVLEDVTTTGGSAMKAVKAVREQGGKVEKIVTIVDRLEGARDNLKKEGLELVSLFTNDDFKR
;
A
#
# COMPACT_ATOMS: atom_id res chain seq x y z
N MET A 1 -0.14 28.03 2.27
CA MET A 1 -0.60 26.76 1.66
C MET A 1 -0.44 25.67 2.69
N THR A 2 -1.52 24.97 3.04
CA THR A 2 -1.46 23.85 3.98
C THR A 2 -0.53 22.79 3.38
N ASP A 3 0.40 22.27 4.16
CA ASP A 3 1.25 21.17 3.73
C ASP A 3 0.37 19.97 3.35
N LYS A 4 0.55 19.43 2.15
CA LYS A 4 -0.21 18.29 1.62
C LYS A 4 -0.17 17.08 2.55
N ARG A 5 0.98 16.83 3.18
CA ARG A 5 1.16 15.73 4.13
C ARG A 5 0.31 15.97 5.39
N GLN A 6 0.31 17.21 5.90
CA GLN A 6 -0.54 17.59 7.04
C GLN A 6 -2.03 17.43 6.69
N ARG A 7 -2.44 17.91 5.51
CA ARG A 7 -3.84 17.78 5.07
C ARG A 7 -4.30 16.32 4.95
N LEU A 8 -3.46 15.45 4.37
CA LEU A 8 -3.77 14.03 4.29
C LEU A 8 -3.86 13.39 5.68
N ARG A 9 -2.94 13.74 6.60
CA ARG A 9 -3.01 13.27 7.99
C ARG A 9 -4.34 13.62 8.64
N ASP A 10 -4.82 14.85 8.45
CA ASP A 10 -6.07 15.32 9.04
C ASP A 10 -7.28 14.57 8.45
N ILE A 11 -7.30 14.32 7.14
CA ILE A 11 -8.33 13.49 6.48
C ILE A 11 -8.33 12.06 7.04
N ILE A 12 -7.15 11.44 7.22
CA ILE A 12 -7.05 10.09 7.80
C ILE A 12 -7.56 10.09 9.24
N ALA A 13 -7.16 11.07 10.05
CA ALA A 13 -7.58 11.19 11.44
C ALA A 13 -9.10 11.36 11.58
N GLU A 14 -9.70 12.16 10.70
CA GLU A 14 -11.14 12.46 10.71
C GLU A 14 -11.97 11.27 10.18
N LYS A 15 -11.57 10.69 9.04
CA LYS A 15 -12.41 9.73 8.31
C LYS A 15 -12.06 8.28 8.57
N SER A 16 -10.78 7.96 8.74
CA SER A 16 -10.29 6.58 8.74
C SER A 16 -9.87 6.06 10.10
N LEU A 17 -9.50 6.93 11.07
CA LEU A 17 -9.11 6.51 12.40
C LEU A 17 -10.36 6.33 13.28
N LEU A 18 -10.71 5.09 13.55
CA LEU A 18 -11.86 4.70 14.36
C LEU A 18 -11.42 4.30 15.77
N SER A 19 -12.03 4.87 16.80
CA SER A 19 -11.84 4.47 18.19
C SER A 19 -12.87 3.40 18.58
N GLY A 20 -12.47 2.37 19.30
CA GLY A 20 -13.35 1.27 19.72
C GLY A 20 -12.56 0.00 20.03
N ASN A 21 -13.25 -1.10 20.30
CA ASN A 21 -12.63 -2.39 20.52
C ASN A 21 -12.61 -3.18 19.20
N PHE A 22 -11.42 -3.40 18.66
CA PHE A 22 -11.22 -4.08 17.38
C PHE A 22 -10.31 -5.30 17.58
N THR A 23 -10.54 -6.33 16.75
CA THR A 23 -9.58 -7.44 16.59
C THR A 23 -8.87 -7.24 15.25
N LEU A 24 -7.55 -7.10 15.30
CA LEU A 24 -6.73 -6.91 14.10
C LEU A 24 -6.57 -8.22 13.33
N ALA A 25 -6.11 -8.15 12.08
CA ALA A 25 -5.76 -9.32 11.25
C ALA A 25 -4.70 -10.22 11.91
N SER A 26 -3.88 -9.69 12.81
CA SER A 26 -2.91 -10.42 13.62
C SER A 26 -3.55 -11.18 14.81
N GLY A 27 -4.87 -11.05 15.03
CA GLY A 27 -5.59 -11.60 16.20
C GLY A 27 -5.46 -10.77 17.47
N LYS A 28 -4.69 -9.68 17.47
CA LYS A 28 -4.52 -8.81 18.65
C LYS A 28 -5.71 -7.87 18.82
N ALA A 29 -6.11 -7.65 20.10
CA ALA A 29 -7.06 -6.60 20.45
C ALA A 29 -6.42 -5.20 20.26
N SER A 30 -7.21 -4.24 19.80
CA SER A 30 -6.77 -2.86 19.63
C SER A 30 -7.90 -1.89 19.98
N GLY A 31 -7.56 -0.79 20.66
CA GLY A 31 -8.48 0.31 20.97
C GLY A 31 -8.79 1.22 19.77
N TYR A 32 -8.21 0.99 18.61
CA TYR A 32 -8.43 1.77 17.39
C TYR A 32 -8.19 0.93 16.14
N PHE A 33 -8.78 1.40 15.02
CA PHE A 33 -8.65 0.76 13.71
C PHE A 33 -8.53 1.84 12.62
N PHE A 34 -7.67 1.59 11.62
CA PHE A 34 -7.59 2.43 10.42
C PHE A 34 -8.42 1.80 9.30
N ASP A 35 -9.60 2.36 9.01
CA ASP A 35 -10.38 2.02 7.81
C ASP A 35 -9.98 2.94 6.65
N MET A 36 -8.88 2.62 6.00
CA MET A 36 -8.32 3.45 4.94
C MET A 36 -9.21 3.54 3.69
N LYS A 37 -10.20 2.66 3.54
CA LYS A 37 -11.19 2.77 2.46
C LYS A 37 -11.90 4.12 2.49
N LYS A 38 -12.17 4.67 3.68
CA LYS A 38 -12.82 5.98 3.82
C LYS A 38 -11.97 7.13 3.30
N THR A 39 -10.65 7.08 3.46
CA THR A 39 -9.71 8.04 2.87
C THR A 39 -9.51 7.76 1.38
N MET A 40 -9.37 6.49 0.98
CA MET A 40 -9.09 6.15 -0.41
C MET A 40 -10.28 6.32 -1.36
N PHE A 41 -11.52 6.33 -0.84
CA PHE A 41 -12.72 6.65 -1.61
C PHE A 41 -13.17 8.10 -1.43
N ASP A 42 -12.44 8.91 -0.69
CA ASP A 42 -12.56 10.35 -0.66
C ASP A 42 -11.75 10.98 -1.80
N PRO A 43 -12.31 11.88 -2.62
CA PRO A 43 -11.63 12.40 -3.80
C PRO A 43 -10.36 13.19 -3.46
N GLU A 44 -10.36 13.96 -2.36
CA GLU A 44 -9.18 14.70 -1.89
C GLU A 44 -8.15 13.74 -1.29
N GLY A 45 -8.60 12.79 -0.44
CA GLY A 45 -7.76 11.78 0.17
C GLY A 45 -7.03 10.93 -0.85
N ALA A 46 -7.74 10.38 -1.83
CA ALA A 46 -7.14 9.58 -2.91
C ALA A 46 -6.14 10.39 -3.74
N SER A 47 -6.47 11.64 -4.07
CA SER A 47 -5.58 12.53 -4.82
C SER A 47 -4.28 12.81 -4.05
N LEU A 48 -4.37 13.13 -2.76
CA LEU A 48 -3.21 13.40 -1.91
C LEU A 48 -2.34 12.16 -1.70
N VAL A 49 -2.96 10.97 -1.51
CA VAL A 49 -2.21 9.71 -1.41
C VAL A 49 -1.41 9.46 -2.68
N GLY A 50 -2.04 9.56 -3.85
CA GLY A 50 -1.35 9.39 -5.14
C GLY A 50 -0.20 10.37 -5.31
N GLU A 51 -0.41 11.63 -4.95
CA GLU A 51 0.59 12.68 -5.07
C GLU A 51 1.81 12.46 -4.17
N LEU A 52 1.57 12.25 -2.86
CA LEU A 52 2.64 12.05 -1.88
C LEU A 52 3.40 10.73 -2.09
N LEU A 53 2.73 9.69 -2.57
CA LEU A 53 3.41 8.44 -2.91
C LEU A 53 4.23 8.57 -4.20
N CYS A 54 3.79 9.36 -5.18
CA CYS A 54 4.63 9.69 -6.34
C CYS A 54 5.87 10.50 -5.94
N ASP A 55 5.75 11.46 -5.00
CA ASP A 55 6.89 12.19 -4.45
C ASP A 55 7.89 11.23 -3.78
N LEU A 56 7.38 10.30 -2.95
CA LEU A 56 8.19 9.30 -2.27
C LEU A 56 8.97 8.38 -3.24
N LEU A 57 8.43 8.17 -4.44
CA LEU A 57 8.97 7.28 -5.46
C LEU A 57 9.74 8.04 -6.57
N GLU A 58 9.96 9.35 -6.43
CA GLU A 58 10.51 10.18 -7.49
C GLU A 58 11.87 9.69 -7.99
N ASP A 59 12.76 9.29 -7.08
CA ASP A 59 14.10 8.81 -7.39
C ASP A 59 14.16 7.34 -7.87
N ASP A 60 13.08 6.57 -7.74
CA ASP A 60 13.04 5.16 -8.16
C ASP A 60 12.68 5.03 -9.65
N THR A 61 13.67 5.11 -10.51
CA THR A 61 13.49 5.03 -11.99
C THR A 61 13.37 3.60 -12.53
N GLU A 62 13.68 2.59 -11.72
CA GLU A 62 13.70 1.18 -12.16
C GLU A 62 12.33 0.49 -12.03
N THR A 63 11.52 0.90 -11.05
CA THR A 63 10.19 0.35 -10.83
C THR A 63 9.29 0.57 -12.05
N LYS A 64 8.63 -0.51 -12.51
CA LYS A 64 7.74 -0.50 -13.68
C LYS A 64 6.27 -0.53 -13.31
N ALA A 65 5.93 -1.16 -12.18
CA ALA A 65 4.55 -1.25 -11.74
C ALA A 65 4.45 -1.21 -10.21
N VAL A 66 3.27 -0.86 -9.72
CA VAL A 66 2.94 -0.83 -8.29
C VAL A 66 1.65 -1.62 -8.06
N GLY A 67 1.56 -2.33 -6.95
CA GLY A 67 0.35 -3.10 -6.62
C GLY A 67 0.51 -3.85 -5.32
N GLY A 68 -0.52 -4.60 -4.92
CA GLY A 68 -0.49 -5.36 -3.66
C GLY A 68 -1.75 -6.16 -3.47
N LEU A 69 -1.97 -6.66 -2.24
CA LEU A 69 -3.10 -7.53 -1.96
C LEU A 69 -4.43 -6.76 -2.00
N GLU A 70 -5.41 -7.32 -2.69
CA GLU A 70 -6.78 -6.75 -2.68
C GLU A 70 -7.38 -6.79 -1.27
N MET A 71 -8.27 -5.87 -0.88
CA MET A 71 -8.75 -4.70 -1.60
C MET A 71 -7.89 -3.45 -1.28
N GLY A 72 -7.13 -3.45 -0.17
CA GLY A 72 -6.46 -2.24 0.37
C GLY A 72 -5.51 -1.58 -0.64
N ALA A 73 -4.71 -2.38 -1.35
CA ALA A 73 -3.73 -1.86 -2.30
C ALA A 73 -4.34 -1.35 -3.63
N VAL A 74 -5.54 -1.81 -4.02
CA VAL A 74 -6.11 -1.49 -5.34
C VAL A 74 -6.31 0.01 -5.56
N PRO A 75 -7.02 0.75 -4.69
CA PRO A 75 -7.21 2.18 -4.89
C PRO A 75 -5.90 2.98 -4.81
N ILE A 76 -4.94 2.53 -4.01
CA ILE A 76 -3.61 3.16 -3.90
C ILE A 76 -2.86 3.02 -5.23
N ALA A 77 -2.83 1.81 -5.80
CA ALA A 77 -2.17 1.54 -7.07
C ALA A 77 -2.75 2.39 -8.20
N LEU A 78 -4.08 2.52 -8.27
CA LEU A 78 -4.73 3.39 -9.25
C LEU A 78 -4.39 4.87 -9.05
N ALA A 79 -4.40 5.35 -7.80
CA ALA A 79 -4.03 6.74 -7.50
C ALA A 79 -2.59 7.05 -7.93
N ILE A 80 -1.64 6.15 -7.67
CA ILE A 80 -0.25 6.30 -8.12
C ILE A 80 -0.16 6.24 -9.65
N ALA A 81 -0.81 5.28 -10.31
CA ALA A 81 -0.77 5.14 -11.78
C ALA A 81 -1.27 6.41 -12.46
N MET A 82 -2.40 6.97 -12.02
CA MET A 82 -2.94 8.22 -12.55
C MET A 82 -1.97 9.40 -12.35
N LYS A 83 -1.48 9.60 -11.11
CA LYS A 83 -0.58 10.72 -10.80
C LYS A 83 0.79 10.59 -11.45
N SER A 84 1.33 9.39 -11.57
CA SER A 84 2.58 9.16 -12.28
C SER A 84 2.47 9.49 -13.77
N ASN A 85 1.33 9.18 -14.39
CA ASN A 85 1.05 9.55 -15.79
C ASN A 85 0.97 11.07 -15.96
N ASP A 86 0.28 11.78 -15.06
CA ASP A 86 0.19 13.26 -15.08
C ASP A 86 1.59 13.92 -14.99
N ARG A 87 2.53 13.25 -14.33
CA ARG A 87 3.94 13.69 -14.18
C ARG A 87 4.87 13.24 -15.32
N GLY A 88 4.33 12.60 -16.36
CA GLY A 88 5.12 12.05 -17.47
C GLY A 88 5.95 10.81 -17.11
N ARG A 89 5.75 10.22 -15.94
CA ARG A 89 6.35 8.97 -15.51
C ARG A 89 5.29 7.88 -15.48
N ARG A 90 5.43 6.86 -16.32
CA ARG A 90 4.47 5.76 -16.38
C ARG A 90 4.81 4.68 -15.36
N LEU A 91 3.93 4.51 -14.35
CA LEU A 91 3.90 3.35 -13.46
C LEU A 91 2.61 2.58 -13.73
N ASP A 92 2.75 1.34 -14.16
CA ASP A 92 1.60 0.46 -14.35
C ASP A 92 1.04 0.00 -12.99
N ALA A 93 -0.25 -0.39 -12.94
CA ALA A 93 -0.90 -0.88 -11.74
C ALA A 93 -1.30 -2.35 -11.88
N PHE A 94 -1.17 -3.11 -10.80
CA PHE A 94 -1.65 -4.48 -10.66
C PHE A 94 -2.24 -4.73 -9.28
N PHE A 95 -2.90 -5.85 -9.08
CA PHE A 95 -3.27 -6.31 -7.74
C PHE A 95 -3.14 -7.83 -7.63
N VAL A 96 -2.94 -8.28 -6.40
CA VAL A 96 -2.86 -9.68 -6.03
C VAL A 96 -4.18 -10.07 -5.37
N ARG A 97 -4.80 -11.14 -5.84
CA ARG A 97 -6.03 -11.68 -5.27
C ARG A 97 -5.75 -12.41 -3.96
N LYS A 98 -6.72 -12.41 -3.07
CA LYS A 98 -6.69 -13.23 -1.85
C LYS A 98 -6.82 -14.71 -2.16
N GLU A 99 -7.57 -15.04 -3.20
CA GLU A 99 -7.89 -16.40 -3.65
C GLU A 99 -7.79 -16.52 -5.16
N VAL A 100 -7.42 -17.69 -5.65
CA VAL A 100 -7.39 -18.00 -7.08
C VAL A 100 -8.83 -18.08 -7.59
N LYS A 101 -9.10 -17.55 -8.78
CA LYS A 101 -10.40 -17.70 -9.42
C LYS A 101 -10.62 -19.16 -9.83
N ASP A 102 -11.82 -19.69 -9.57
CA ASP A 102 -12.24 -21.02 -10.04
C ASP A 102 -12.48 -21.05 -11.56
N HIS A 103 -12.58 -19.90 -12.23
CA HIS A 103 -12.87 -19.76 -13.65
C HIS A 103 -11.97 -18.73 -14.33
N GLY A 104 -11.53 -19.01 -15.55
CA GLY A 104 -10.68 -18.14 -16.37
C GLY A 104 -9.20 -18.47 -16.27
N THR A 105 -8.34 -17.47 -16.41
CA THR A 105 -6.90 -17.65 -16.17
C THR A 105 -6.69 -17.79 -14.67
N ALA A 106 -6.31 -18.95 -14.17
CA ALA A 106 -6.04 -19.24 -12.75
C ALA A 106 -4.86 -18.42 -12.18
N LYS A 107 -4.83 -17.10 -12.44
CA LYS A 107 -3.76 -16.18 -12.05
C LYS A 107 -4.13 -15.48 -10.75
N LEU A 108 -3.18 -15.40 -9.83
CA LEU A 108 -3.30 -14.60 -8.61
C LEU A 108 -3.10 -13.10 -8.86
N ILE A 109 -2.42 -12.71 -9.94
CA ILE A 109 -2.13 -11.31 -10.26
C ILE A 109 -2.97 -10.88 -11.46
N ASP A 110 -3.71 -9.79 -11.28
CA ASP A 110 -4.46 -9.10 -12.33
C ASP A 110 -3.93 -7.68 -12.54
N GLY A 111 -4.18 -7.11 -13.71
CA GLY A 111 -3.70 -5.80 -14.12
C GLY A 111 -2.45 -5.89 -14.99
N ASN A 112 -1.62 -4.84 -14.94
CA ASN A 112 -0.48 -4.67 -15.85
C ASN A 112 0.84 -5.10 -15.19
N PHE A 113 0.90 -6.34 -14.73
CA PHE A 113 2.12 -6.96 -14.21
C PHE A 113 2.87 -7.69 -15.33
N ALA A 114 4.18 -7.45 -15.46
CA ALA A 114 5.04 -8.16 -16.38
C ALA A 114 6.08 -9.00 -15.62
N PRO A 115 6.21 -10.31 -15.91
CA PRO A 115 7.29 -11.14 -15.36
C PRO A 115 8.66 -10.51 -15.62
N GLY A 116 9.58 -10.62 -14.68
CA GLY A 116 10.92 -10.04 -14.75
C GLY A 116 11.00 -8.56 -14.34
N SER A 117 9.86 -7.84 -14.26
CA SER A 117 9.85 -6.43 -13.86
C SER A 117 10.14 -6.23 -12.37
N LYS A 118 10.77 -5.10 -12.05
CA LYS A 118 10.88 -4.58 -10.69
C LYS A 118 9.59 -3.86 -10.33
N VAL A 119 8.99 -4.25 -9.22
CA VAL A 119 7.72 -3.68 -8.75
C VAL A 119 7.79 -3.34 -7.26
N ILE A 120 6.93 -2.42 -6.84
CA ILE A 120 6.71 -2.08 -5.43
C ILE A 120 5.40 -2.70 -4.97
N VAL A 121 5.44 -3.36 -3.82
CA VAL A 121 4.24 -3.86 -3.15
C VAL A 121 3.66 -2.75 -2.27
N LEU A 122 2.36 -2.52 -2.40
CA LEU A 122 1.61 -1.51 -1.68
C LEU A 122 0.75 -2.13 -0.59
N GLU A 123 0.59 -1.38 0.51
CA GLU A 123 -0.34 -1.70 1.58
C GLU A 123 -1.03 -0.42 2.05
N ASP A 124 -2.24 -0.50 2.53
CA ASP A 124 -2.92 0.66 3.13
C ASP A 124 -2.45 0.86 4.59
N VAL A 125 -2.49 -0.19 5.40
CA VAL A 125 -2.04 -0.18 6.79
C VAL A 125 -1.22 -1.42 7.08
N THR A 126 0.00 -1.25 7.54
CA THR A 126 0.88 -2.35 7.90
C THR A 126 0.95 -2.54 9.41
N THR A 127 0.70 -3.76 9.87
CA THR A 127 0.87 -4.20 11.28
C THR A 127 2.14 -5.03 11.43
N THR A 128 2.07 -6.30 11.08
CA THR A 128 3.19 -7.26 11.14
C THR A 128 3.82 -7.52 9.77
N GLY A 129 3.21 -7.04 8.67
CA GLY A 129 3.66 -7.23 7.29
C GLY A 129 3.13 -8.50 6.62
N GLY A 130 2.24 -9.27 7.28
CA GLY A 130 1.77 -10.55 6.76
C GLY A 130 1.00 -10.45 5.44
N SER A 131 0.15 -9.44 5.25
CA SER A 131 -0.58 -9.20 3.98
C SER A 131 0.38 -8.85 2.85
N ALA A 132 1.31 -7.93 3.12
CA ALA A 132 2.33 -7.53 2.15
C ALA A 132 3.16 -8.73 1.71
N MET A 133 3.56 -9.62 2.65
CA MET A 133 4.31 -10.85 2.32
C MET A 133 3.55 -11.80 1.41
N LYS A 134 2.22 -11.90 1.53
CA LYS A 134 1.43 -12.70 0.57
C LYS A 134 1.53 -12.14 -0.84
N ALA A 135 1.45 -10.82 -0.99
CA ALA A 135 1.60 -10.17 -2.29
C ALA A 135 3.03 -10.33 -2.83
N VAL A 136 4.05 -10.13 -2.00
CA VAL A 136 5.46 -10.34 -2.38
C VAL A 136 5.70 -11.76 -2.89
N LYS A 137 5.18 -12.77 -2.18
CA LYS A 137 5.31 -14.17 -2.57
C LYS A 137 4.68 -14.43 -3.94
N ALA A 138 3.44 -13.99 -4.15
CA ALA A 138 2.75 -14.14 -5.43
C ALA A 138 3.50 -13.47 -6.60
N VAL A 139 4.04 -12.27 -6.37
CA VAL A 139 4.83 -11.55 -7.36
C VAL A 139 6.13 -12.29 -7.69
N ARG A 140 6.87 -12.76 -6.67
CA ARG A 140 8.12 -13.49 -6.85
C ARG A 140 7.90 -14.85 -7.55
N GLU A 141 6.81 -15.55 -7.23
CA GLU A 141 6.42 -16.81 -7.89
C GLU A 141 6.11 -16.63 -9.38
N GLN A 142 5.67 -15.43 -9.79
CA GLN A 142 5.46 -15.07 -11.19
C GLN A 142 6.67 -14.34 -11.82
N GLY A 143 7.84 -14.43 -11.19
CA GLY A 143 9.10 -13.93 -11.73
C GLY A 143 9.33 -12.42 -11.53
N GLY A 144 8.50 -11.72 -10.78
CA GLY A 144 8.71 -10.30 -10.46
C GLY A 144 9.79 -10.10 -9.39
N LYS A 145 10.37 -8.91 -9.38
CA LYS A 145 11.38 -8.50 -8.40
C LYS A 145 10.77 -7.49 -7.42
N VAL A 146 10.82 -7.83 -6.12
CA VAL A 146 10.32 -6.96 -5.05
C VAL A 146 11.44 -6.74 -4.03
N GLU A 147 11.79 -5.49 -3.80
CA GLU A 147 12.77 -5.05 -2.81
C GLU A 147 12.16 -4.09 -1.79
N LYS A 148 11.05 -3.44 -2.16
CA LYS A 148 10.40 -2.39 -1.38
C LYS A 148 8.91 -2.62 -1.21
N ILE A 149 8.43 -2.34 -0.01
CA ILE A 149 7.01 -2.25 0.33
C ILE A 149 6.73 -0.81 0.74
N VAL A 150 5.64 -0.25 0.22
CA VAL A 150 5.21 1.10 0.57
C VAL A 150 3.82 1.04 1.19
N THR A 151 3.67 1.67 2.34
CA THR A 151 2.40 1.72 3.08
C THR A 151 1.99 3.16 3.38
N ILE A 152 0.68 3.41 3.48
CA ILE A 152 0.21 4.72 3.92
C ILE A 152 0.48 4.86 5.42
N VAL A 153 0.11 3.87 6.24
CA VAL A 153 0.31 3.91 7.70
C VAL A 153 1.05 2.66 8.18
N ASP A 154 2.23 2.85 8.78
CA ASP A 154 2.91 1.81 9.55
C ASP A 154 2.48 1.91 11.02
N ARG A 155 1.84 0.87 11.55
CA ARG A 155 1.39 0.83 12.94
C ARG A 155 2.49 0.58 13.96
N LEU A 156 3.73 0.37 13.51
CA LEU A 156 4.91 0.08 14.35
C LEU A 156 4.74 -1.22 15.17
N GLU A 157 4.08 -2.23 14.60
CA GLU A 157 3.83 -3.53 15.25
C GLU A 157 4.79 -4.64 14.78
N GLY A 158 6.02 -4.26 14.38
CA GLY A 158 7.09 -5.19 14.03
C GLY A 158 7.23 -5.50 12.54
N ALA A 159 6.47 -4.86 11.65
CA ALA A 159 6.56 -5.10 10.21
C ALA A 159 7.96 -4.84 9.65
N ARG A 160 8.62 -3.74 10.06
CA ARG A 160 9.95 -3.38 9.56
C ARG A 160 10.97 -4.50 9.79
N ASP A 161 11.00 -5.05 11.00
CA ASP A 161 11.94 -6.12 11.34
C ASP A 161 11.60 -7.43 10.63
N ASN A 162 10.31 -7.75 10.51
CA ASN A 162 9.87 -8.96 9.82
C ASN A 162 10.22 -8.89 8.33
N LEU A 163 9.94 -7.78 7.67
CA LEU A 163 10.19 -7.59 6.24
C LEU A 163 11.69 -7.49 5.93
N LYS A 164 12.47 -6.88 6.82
CA LYS A 164 13.94 -6.81 6.69
C LYS A 164 14.58 -8.20 6.69
N LYS A 165 14.06 -9.16 7.47
CA LYS A 165 14.54 -10.56 7.44
C LYS A 165 14.33 -11.24 6.09
N GLU A 166 13.36 -10.77 5.31
CA GLU A 166 13.04 -11.25 3.96
C GLU A 166 13.74 -10.44 2.85
N GLY A 167 14.66 -9.55 3.22
CA GLY A 167 15.40 -8.69 2.30
C GLY A 167 14.56 -7.55 1.72
N LEU A 168 13.53 -7.09 2.46
CA LEU A 168 12.58 -6.08 2.01
C LEU A 168 12.69 -4.82 2.86
N GLU A 169 12.63 -3.66 2.19
CA GLU A 169 12.50 -2.36 2.83
C GLU A 169 11.02 -1.99 3.00
N LEU A 170 10.64 -1.51 4.19
CA LEU A 170 9.33 -0.90 4.43
C LEU A 170 9.46 0.63 4.52
N VAL A 171 8.76 1.32 3.63
CA VAL A 171 8.64 2.78 3.62
C VAL A 171 7.20 3.16 3.87
N SER A 172 6.95 4.18 4.70
CA SER A 172 5.60 4.62 5.05
C SER A 172 5.44 6.14 4.90
N LEU A 173 4.25 6.58 4.48
CA LEU A 173 3.90 8.01 4.54
C LEU A 173 3.75 8.47 5.98
N PHE A 174 3.07 7.66 6.80
CA PHE A 174 2.82 7.93 8.20
C PHE A 174 3.15 6.72 9.06
N THR A 175 3.38 6.98 10.33
CA THR A 175 3.43 5.96 11.37
C THR A 175 2.27 6.16 12.34
N ASN A 176 2.03 5.18 13.19
CA ASN A 176 1.06 5.31 14.27
C ASN A 176 1.30 6.53 15.17
N ASP A 177 2.57 6.95 15.32
CA ASP A 177 2.95 8.08 16.17
C ASP A 177 2.46 9.43 15.61
N ASP A 178 2.28 9.55 14.29
CA ASP A 178 1.71 10.74 13.66
C ASP A 178 0.25 11.00 14.07
N PHE A 179 -0.45 10.00 14.65
CA PHE A 179 -1.87 10.06 15.05
C PHE A 179 -2.09 10.01 16.57
N LYS A 180 -1.05 9.89 17.37
CA LYS A 180 -1.14 10.00 18.82
C LYS A 180 -1.43 11.46 19.19
N ARG A 181 -2.45 11.66 20.03
CA ARG A 181 -2.74 12.95 20.65
C ARG A 181 -2.00 13.07 21.97
#